data_81e62b41c11bd4cea929154c2331319d
#
_entry.id   81e62b41c11bd4cea929154c2331319d
#
_cell.length_a   1.000
_cell.length_b   1.000
_cell.length_c   1.000
_cell.angle_alpha   90.00
_cell.angle_beta   90.00
_cell.angle_gamma   90.00
#
_symmetry.space_group_name_H-M   'P 1'
#
loop_
_entity.id
_entity.type
_entity.pdbx_description
1 polymer ?
#
loop_
_entity_poly.entity_id
_entity_poly.type
_entity_poly.pdbx_seq_one_letter_code
_entity_poly.pdbx_strand_id
1 'polypeptide(L)'
;MSDRQREVKVMASEIKRETVVSIKDAYLRYASEKGSVTALENVNLEIEKGEFICVLGPSGCGKSTLLKIIAGFHQPTEGTAMMGDTPIIGPSADRGVVFQTPTLYPWLNIYQNVEYGPKMRKVPKDEREADVKKYLELVGLKDFAKQKPYELSGGMKQRASLARVLVNQPKMI
;
A
#
# COMPACT_ATOMS: atom_id res chain seq x y z
N MET A 1 51.55 -21.67 24.79
CA MET A 1 50.39 -22.18 24.03
C MET A 1 49.54 -21.03 23.65
N SER A 2 49.60 -20.62 22.38
CA SER A 2 49.05 -19.39 21.86
C SER A 2 47.61 -19.62 21.38
N ASP A 3 46.67 -18.94 22.01
CA ASP A 3 45.27 -18.97 21.68
C ASP A 3 45.02 -18.02 20.49
N ARG A 4 44.90 -18.57 19.30
CA ARG A 4 44.51 -17.80 18.09
C ARG A 4 43.00 -17.66 18.06
N GLN A 5 42.49 -16.60 18.63
CA GLN A 5 41.13 -16.14 18.35
C GLN A 5 41.06 -15.73 16.88
N ARG A 6 40.39 -16.53 16.06
CA ARG A 6 40.00 -16.15 14.70
C ARG A 6 38.81 -15.21 14.79
N GLU A 7 39.08 -13.92 14.71
CA GLU A 7 37.99 -12.94 14.44
C GLU A 7 37.45 -13.22 13.04
N VAL A 8 36.22 -13.74 12.99
CA VAL A 8 35.41 -13.79 11.75
C VAL A 8 34.87 -12.38 11.53
N LYS A 9 35.57 -11.59 10.74
CA LYS A 9 35.13 -10.28 10.29
C LYS A 9 34.02 -10.52 9.26
N VAL A 10 32.75 -10.53 9.70
CA VAL A 10 31.61 -10.49 8.80
C VAL A 10 31.60 -9.09 8.16
N MET A 11 32.07 -9.00 6.94
CA MET A 11 31.82 -7.84 6.10
C MET A 11 30.34 -7.88 5.69
N ALA A 12 29.46 -7.36 6.53
CA ALA A 12 28.16 -6.93 6.11
C ALA A 12 28.37 -5.72 5.20
N SER A 13 28.33 -5.92 3.88
CA SER A 13 28.14 -4.81 2.97
C SER A 13 26.81 -4.16 3.34
N GLU A 14 26.83 -2.96 3.87
CA GLU A 14 25.65 -2.12 4.00
C GLU A 14 25.12 -1.87 2.59
N ILE A 15 24.20 -2.73 2.17
CA ILE A 15 23.40 -2.48 0.96
C ILE A 15 22.51 -1.30 1.36
N LYS A 16 22.91 -0.09 0.96
CA LYS A 16 22.09 1.13 1.12
C LYS A 16 20.83 0.90 0.31
N ARG A 17 19.75 0.51 0.99
CA ARG A 17 18.46 0.28 0.35
C ARG A 17 17.85 1.62 -0.02
N GLU A 18 17.16 1.64 -1.16
CA GLU A 18 16.46 2.82 -1.66
C GLU A 18 15.27 3.13 -0.73
N THR A 19 15.23 4.34 -0.15
CA THR A 19 14.08 4.81 0.62
C THR A 19 12.91 5.06 -0.33
N VAL A 20 11.80 4.34 -0.13
CA VAL A 20 10.58 4.46 -0.95
C VAL A 20 9.64 5.50 -0.37
N VAL A 21 9.46 5.54 0.95
CA VAL A 21 8.64 6.54 1.63
C VAL A 21 9.42 7.17 2.78
N SER A 22 9.36 8.50 2.89
CA SER A 22 9.92 9.26 4.00
C SER A 22 8.86 10.18 4.58
N ILE A 23 8.64 10.07 5.89
CA ILE A 23 7.79 10.98 6.68
C ILE A 23 8.68 11.65 7.70
N LYS A 24 8.67 12.99 7.74
CA LYS A 24 9.52 13.78 8.64
C LYS A 24 8.70 14.81 9.38
N ASP A 25 8.82 14.78 10.71
CA ASP A 25 8.21 15.70 11.66
C ASP A 25 6.70 15.89 11.39
N ALA A 26 6.01 14.79 11.04
CA ALA A 26 4.63 14.86 10.59
C ALA A 26 3.66 14.96 11.78
N TYR A 27 2.82 15.99 11.73
CA TYR A 27 1.67 16.15 12.60
C TYR A 27 0.39 16.08 11.78
N LEU A 28 -0.68 15.57 12.39
CA LEU A 28 -2.03 15.70 11.84
C LEU A 28 -3.00 16.08 12.94
N ARG A 29 -3.62 17.26 12.79
CA ARG A 29 -4.63 17.81 13.70
C ARG A 29 -5.95 17.97 12.96
N TYR A 30 -7.01 17.50 13.58
CA TYR A 30 -8.38 17.70 13.10
C TYR A 30 -9.03 18.86 13.86
N ALA A 31 -9.68 19.75 13.14
CA ALA A 31 -10.53 20.78 13.77
C ALA A 31 -11.76 20.08 14.42
N SER A 32 -12.12 20.51 15.62
CA SER A 32 -13.28 20.05 16.37
C SER A 32 -14.00 21.25 16.97
N GLU A 33 -15.29 21.12 17.26
CA GLU A 33 -16.08 22.17 17.91
C GLU A 33 -15.51 22.58 19.29
N LYS A 34 -14.73 21.70 19.93
CA LYS A 34 -14.09 21.93 21.25
C LYS A 34 -12.59 22.29 21.14
N GLY A 35 -12.12 22.66 19.95
CA GLY A 35 -10.71 22.94 19.67
C GLY A 35 -10.12 22.00 18.60
N SER A 36 -8.84 21.62 18.71
CA SER A 36 -8.19 20.70 17.80
C SER A 36 -7.90 19.35 18.48
N VAL A 37 -8.04 18.26 17.72
CA VAL A 37 -7.65 16.92 18.16
C VAL A 37 -6.41 16.50 17.39
N THR A 38 -5.31 16.26 18.09
CA THR A 38 -4.07 15.76 17.51
C THR A 38 -4.21 14.24 17.31
N ALA A 39 -4.19 13.81 16.05
CA ALA A 39 -4.26 12.39 15.67
C ALA A 39 -2.89 11.78 15.43
N LEU A 40 -1.90 12.59 15.01
CA LEU A 40 -0.49 12.21 14.89
C LEU A 40 0.37 13.35 15.40
N GLU A 41 1.44 13.01 16.12
CA GLU A 41 2.36 13.95 16.70
C GLU A 41 3.80 13.52 16.43
N ASN A 42 4.56 14.40 15.79
CA ASN A 42 5.98 14.23 15.49
C ASN A 42 6.37 12.84 14.93
N VAL A 43 5.63 12.38 13.92
CA VAL A 43 5.90 11.08 13.31
C VAL A 43 7.07 11.19 12.35
N ASN A 44 8.08 10.35 12.59
CA ASN A 44 9.25 10.18 11.73
C ASN A 44 9.31 8.71 11.31
N LEU A 45 9.32 8.43 10.00
CA LEU A 45 9.32 7.07 9.44
C LEU A 45 10.01 7.08 8.08
N GLU A 46 10.94 6.18 7.89
CA GLU A 46 11.52 5.86 6.60
C GLU A 46 11.21 4.41 6.25
N ILE A 47 10.79 4.18 5.02
CA ILE A 47 10.44 2.85 4.50
C ILE A 47 11.33 2.56 3.31
N GLU A 48 12.08 1.46 3.39
CA GLU A 48 12.99 1.01 2.36
C GLU A 48 12.30 0.08 1.35
N LYS A 49 12.86 -0.02 0.17
CA LYS A 49 12.37 -0.92 -0.88
C LYS A 49 12.44 -2.38 -0.44
N GLY A 50 11.31 -3.09 -0.57
CA GLY A 50 11.18 -4.50 -0.19
C GLY A 50 11.01 -4.73 1.29
N GLU A 51 10.87 -3.67 2.10
CA GLU A 51 10.60 -3.78 3.52
C GLU A 51 9.14 -4.16 3.78
N PHE A 52 8.92 -4.98 4.80
CA PHE A 52 7.59 -5.31 5.31
C PHE A 52 7.41 -4.65 6.67
N ILE A 53 6.48 -3.71 6.77
CA ILE A 53 6.23 -2.94 7.98
C ILE A 53 4.91 -3.33 8.62
N CYS A 54 4.95 -3.57 9.93
CA CYS A 54 3.78 -3.84 10.75
C CYS A 54 3.58 -2.71 11.76
N VAL A 55 2.43 -2.02 11.70
CA VAL A 55 2.09 -0.94 12.63
C VAL A 55 1.19 -1.47 13.73
N LEU A 56 1.71 -1.55 14.95
CA LEU A 56 1.02 -2.07 16.13
C LEU A 56 0.66 -0.94 17.11
N GLY A 57 -0.41 -1.14 17.86
CA GLY A 57 -0.84 -0.21 18.90
C GLY A 57 -2.33 -0.32 19.23
N PRO A 58 -2.80 0.31 20.31
CA PRO A 58 -4.19 0.27 20.73
C PRO A 58 -5.13 0.95 19.71
N SER A 59 -6.44 0.75 19.85
CA SER A 59 -7.43 1.45 19.04
C SER A 59 -7.34 2.97 19.29
N GLY A 60 -7.45 3.77 18.23
CA GLY A 60 -7.41 5.24 18.33
C GLY A 60 -6.02 5.87 18.36
N CYS A 61 -4.91 5.09 18.42
CA CYS A 61 -3.55 5.66 18.48
C CYS A 61 -2.99 6.20 17.16
N GLY A 62 -3.79 6.35 16.12
CA GLY A 62 -3.36 6.99 14.87
C GLY A 62 -2.88 6.06 13.74
N LYS A 63 -2.87 4.71 13.90
CA LYS A 63 -2.41 3.77 12.86
C LYS A 63 -3.07 4.00 11.49
N SER A 64 -4.40 4.04 11.48
CA SER A 64 -5.17 4.27 10.25
C SER A 64 -4.94 5.67 9.67
N THR A 65 -4.64 6.64 10.52
CA THR A 65 -4.31 8.02 10.14
C THR A 65 -2.96 8.07 9.43
N LEU A 66 -1.95 7.38 9.99
CA LEU A 66 -0.64 7.24 9.36
C LEU A 66 -0.75 6.57 7.98
N LEU A 67 -1.47 5.46 7.89
CA LEU A 67 -1.71 4.77 6.61
C LEU A 67 -2.42 5.67 5.59
N LYS A 68 -3.35 6.53 6.03
CA LYS A 68 -4.03 7.49 5.15
C LYS A 68 -3.10 8.59 4.64
N ILE A 69 -2.10 9.01 5.42
CA ILE A 69 -1.06 9.94 4.94
C ILE A 69 -0.20 9.25 3.89
N ILE A 70 0.28 8.04 4.16
CA ILE A 70 1.10 7.27 3.21
C ILE A 70 0.33 7.02 1.91
N ALA A 71 -0.96 6.68 2.00
CA ALA A 71 -1.82 6.48 0.84
C ALA A 71 -2.13 7.78 0.06
N GLY A 72 -1.92 8.95 0.68
CA GLY A 72 -2.24 10.26 0.10
C GLY A 72 -3.70 10.68 0.28
N PHE A 73 -4.47 10.04 1.17
CA PHE A 73 -5.84 10.45 1.49
C PHE A 73 -5.89 11.64 2.45
N HIS A 74 -4.83 11.83 3.24
CA HIS A 74 -4.65 12.99 4.10
C HIS A 74 -3.25 13.56 3.90
N GLN A 75 -3.13 14.86 4.06
CA GLN A 75 -1.84 15.52 4.15
C GLN A 75 -1.53 15.84 5.62
N PRO A 76 -0.28 15.76 6.06
CA PRO A 76 0.10 16.24 7.37
C PRO A 76 -0.19 17.74 7.49
N THR A 77 -0.59 18.19 8.69
CA THR A 77 -0.78 19.63 8.98
C THR A 77 0.56 20.35 9.15
N GLU A 78 1.57 19.62 9.56
CA GLU A 78 2.97 20.08 9.68
C GLU A 78 3.90 18.93 9.30
N GLY A 79 5.14 19.22 8.91
CA GLY A 79 6.10 18.24 8.44
C GLY A 79 5.86 17.82 6.98
N THR A 80 6.46 16.70 6.57
CA THR A 80 6.43 16.24 5.17
C THR A 80 6.16 14.75 5.06
N ALA A 81 5.53 14.37 3.95
CA ALA A 81 5.40 12.97 3.51
C ALA A 81 5.83 12.89 2.04
N MET A 82 6.82 12.08 1.74
CA MET A 82 7.44 11.96 0.43
C MET A 82 7.42 10.52 -0.06
N MET A 83 7.33 10.31 -1.38
CA MET A 83 7.62 9.04 -2.04
C MET A 83 8.79 9.23 -3.00
N GLY A 84 9.95 8.69 -2.65
CA GLY A 84 11.22 9.13 -3.25
C GLY A 84 11.37 10.64 -3.09
N ASP A 85 11.60 11.34 -4.20
CA ASP A 85 11.75 12.81 -4.23
C ASP A 85 10.41 13.55 -4.46
N THR A 86 9.28 12.83 -4.51
CA THR A 86 7.97 13.43 -4.84
C THR A 86 7.08 13.55 -3.60
N PRO A 87 6.53 14.74 -3.30
CA PRO A 87 5.58 14.91 -2.21
C PRO A 87 4.30 14.06 -2.40
N ILE A 88 3.84 13.47 -1.31
CA ILE A 88 2.56 12.75 -1.28
C ILE A 88 1.43 13.76 -1.12
N ILE A 89 0.88 14.24 -2.23
CA ILE A 89 -0.20 15.24 -2.25
C ILE A 89 -1.59 14.66 -2.55
N GLY A 90 -1.65 13.37 -2.92
CA GLY A 90 -2.91 12.70 -3.25
C GLY A 90 -2.71 11.21 -3.51
N PRO A 91 -3.80 10.43 -3.71
CA PRO A 91 -3.72 9.04 -4.10
C PRO A 91 -2.97 8.85 -5.43
N SER A 92 -2.24 7.73 -5.55
CA SER A 92 -1.47 7.40 -6.75
C SER A 92 -1.54 5.91 -7.02
N ALA A 93 -1.39 5.51 -8.29
CA ALA A 93 -1.27 4.10 -8.67
C ALA A 93 -0.02 3.42 -8.09
N ASP A 94 1.03 4.20 -7.77
CA ASP A 94 2.26 3.70 -7.15
C ASP A 94 2.08 3.26 -5.69
N ARG A 95 0.99 3.68 -5.04
CA ARG A 95 0.64 3.36 -3.65
C ARG A 95 -0.69 2.62 -3.61
N GLY A 96 -0.61 1.30 -3.65
CA GLY A 96 -1.77 0.43 -3.57
C GLY A 96 -2.34 0.36 -2.16
N VAL A 97 -3.66 0.45 -2.03
CA VAL A 97 -4.34 0.29 -0.74
C VAL A 97 -5.35 -0.83 -0.82
N VAL A 98 -5.21 -1.80 0.06
CA VAL A 98 -6.20 -2.87 0.26
C VAL A 98 -6.96 -2.57 1.55
N PHE A 99 -8.24 -2.25 1.43
CA PHE A 99 -9.09 -1.94 2.59
C PHE A 99 -9.51 -3.22 3.32
N GLN A 100 -9.76 -3.09 4.61
CA GLN A 100 -10.28 -4.18 5.45
C GLN A 100 -11.63 -4.70 4.92
N THR A 101 -12.51 -3.81 4.47
CA THR A 101 -13.74 -4.18 3.79
C THR A 101 -13.51 -4.14 2.28
N PRO A 102 -13.81 -5.21 1.52
CA PRO A 102 -13.67 -5.22 0.08
C PRO A 102 -14.53 -4.13 -0.57
N THR A 103 -13.89 -3.26 -1.37
CA THR A 103 -14.53 -2.12 -2.04
C THR A 103 -14.70 -2.36 -3.54
N LEU A 104 -15.11 -3.58 -3.92
CA LEU A 104 -15.36 -3.92 -5.32
C LEU A 104 -16.58 -3.16 -5.87
N TYR A 105 -16.51 -2.77 -7.14
CA TYR A 105 -17.63 -2.15 -7.85
C TYR A 105 -18.74 -3.19 -8.09
N PRO A 106 -19.93 -3.07 -7.49
CA PRO A 106 -20.96 -4.12 -7.53
C PRO A 106 -21.58 -4.31 -8.94
N TRP A 107 -21.51 -3.28 -9.79
CA TRP A 107 -22.00 -3.32 -11.18
C TRP A 107 -21.01 -3.94 -12.17
N LEU A 108 -19.75 -4.11 -11.80
CA LEU A 108 -18.71 -4.77 -12.61
C LEU A 108 -18.56 -6.23 -12.19
N ASN A 109 -18.19 -7.11 -13.13
CA ASN A 109 -17.75 -8.46 -12.79
C ASN A 109 -16.31 -8.42 -12.22
N ILE A 110 -15.79 -9.56 -11.77
CA ILE A 110 -14.46 -9.63 -11.13
C ILE A 110 -13.35 -9.26 -12.11
N TYR A 111 -13.41 -9.75 -13.34
CA TYR A 111 -12.46 -9.35 -14.38
C TYR A 111 -12.44 -7.83 -14.58
N GLN A 112 -13.60 -7.23 -14.75
CA GLN A 112 -13.75 -5.78 -14.95
C GLN A 112 -13.30 -4.96 -13.72
N ASN A 113 -13.51 -5.48 -12.51
CA ASN A 113 -13.01 -4.85 -11.29
C ASN A 113 -11.47 -4.78 -11.29
N VAL A 114 -10.80 -5.88 -11.67
CA VAL A 114 -9.34 -5.94 -11.74
C VAL A 114 -8.82 -5.09 -12.91
N GLU A 115 -9.47 -5.16 -14.07
CA GLU A 115 -9.11 -4.40 -15.28
C GLU A 115 -9.23 -2.88 -15.09
N TYR A 116 -10.07 -2.43 -14.16
CA TYR A 116 -10.50 -1.03 -14.07
C TYR A 116 -9.33 -0.03 -14.01
N GLY A 117 -8.34 -0.27 -13.13
CA GLY A 117 -7.18 0.60 -12.98
C GLY A 117 -6.34 0.73 -14.26
N PRO A 118 -5.83 -0.37 -14.82
CA PRO A 118 -5.10 -0.35 -16.09
C PRO A 118 -5.89 0.28 -17.24
N LYS A 119 -7.21 0.04 -17.30
CA LYS A 119 -8.08 0.65 -18.31
C LYS A 119 -8.14 2.17 -18.17
N MET A 120 -8.25 2.70 -16.95
CA MET A 120 -8.26 4.15 -16.72
C MET A 120 -6.91 4.79 -17.06
N ARG A 121 -5.80 4.07 -16.87
CA ARG A 121 -4.46 4.49 -17.29
C ARG A 121 -4.19 4.32 -18.78
N LYS A 122 -5.17 3.87 -19.56
CA LYS A 122 -5.06 3.65 -21.01
C LYS A 122 -3.99 2.64 -21.42
N VAL A 123 -3.72 1.64 -20.55
CA VAL A 123 -2.82 0.51 -20.88
C VAL A 123 -3.37 -0.20 -22.13
N PRO A 124 -2.53 -0.59 -23.11
CA PRO A 124 -2.96 -1.32 -24.31
C PRO A 124 -3.78 -2.56 -23.96
N LYS A 125 -4.77 -2.88 -24.79
CA LYS A 125 -5.74 -3.94 -24.50
C LYS A 125 -5.08 -5.30 -24.27
N ASP A 126 -4.14 -5.67 -25.12
CA ASP A 126 -3.49 -6.99 -25.08
C ASP A 126 -2.65 -7.16 -23.80
N GLU A 127 -1.90 -6.12 -23.42
CA GLU A 127 -1.13 -6.08 -22.17
C GLU A 127 -2.06 -6.16 -20.96
N ARG A 128 -3.13 -5.37 -20.95
CA ARG A 128 -4.13 -5.33 -19.89
C ARG A 128 -4.82 -6.68 -19.69
N GLU A 129 -5.20 -7.36 -20.79
CA GLU A 129 -5.82 -8.68 -20.74
C GLU A 129 -4.86 -9.74 -20.18
N ALA A 130 -3.59 -9.69 -20.56
CA ALA A 130 -2.56 -10.59 -20.06
C ALA A 130 -2.34 -10.39 -18.55
N ASP A 131 -2.19 -9.15 -18.12
CA ASP A 131 -1.99 -8.80 -16.71
C ASP A 131 -3.21 -9.21 -15.85
N VAL A 132 -4.43 -8.90 -16.28
CA VAL A 132 -5.63 -9.26 -15.53
C VAL A 132 -5.74 -10.77 -15.36
N LYS A 133 -5.49 -11.55 -16.44
CA LYS A 133 -5.49 -13.02 -16.36
C LYS A 133 -4.45 -13.54 -15.38
N LYS A 134 -3.23 -13.02 -15.45
CA LYS A 134 -2.12 -13.36 -14.54
C LYS A 134 -2.50 -13.12 -13.08
N TYR A 135 -3.02 -11.94 -12.73
CA TYR A 135 -3.34 -11.62 -11.35
C TYR A 135 -4.58 -12.34 -10.83
N LEU A 136 -5.58 -12.61 -11.68
CA LEU A 136 -6.71 -13.47 -11.31
C LEU A 136 -6.28 -14.92 -11.04
N GLU A 137 -5.34 -15.44 -11.83
CA GLU A 137 -4.77 -16.76 -11.60
C GLU A 137 -3.94 -16.81 -10.31
N LEU A 138 -3.11 -15.79 -10.06
CA LEU A 138 -2.30 -15.67 -8.85
C LEU A 138 -3.15 -15.71 -7.55
N VAL A 139 -4.33 -15.09 -7.57
CA VAL A 139 -5.23 -15.08 -6.41
C VAL A 139 -6.25 -16.24 -6.42
N GLY A 140 -6.18 -17.16 -7.40
CA GLY A 140 -7.08 -18.31 -7.53
C GLY A 140 -8.52 -17.95 -7.85
N LEU A 141 -8.74 -16.93 -8.70
CA LEU A 141 -10.07 -16.45 -9.09
C LEU A 141 -10.30 -16.49 -10.63
N LYS A 142 -9.47 -17.20 -11.38
CA LYS A 142 -9.57 -17.33 -12.84
C LYS A 142 -10.96 -17.78 -13.29
N ASP A 143 -11.49 -18.82 -12.65
CA ASP A 143 -12.80 -19.40 -13.01
C ASP A 143 -13.98 -18.54 -12.55
N PHE A 144 -13.75 -17.57 -11.67
CA PHE A 144 -14.73 -16.64 -11.15
C PHE A 144 -14.72 -15.26 -11.82
N ALA A 145 -13.92 -15.10 -12.88
CA ALA A 145 -13.69 -13.82 -13.57
C ALA A 145 -14.99 -13.15 -14.07
N LYS A 146 -15.98 -13.94 -14.49
CA LYS A 146 -17.26 -13.45 -15.01
C LYS A 146 -18.31 -13.17 -13.93
N GLN A 147 -18.09 -13.65 -12.71
CA GLN A 147 -19.04 -13.48 -11.60
C GLN A 147 -19.04 -12.04 -11.09
N LYS A 148 -20.16 -11.66 -10.46
CA LYS A 148 -20.32 -10.37 -9.78
C LYS A 148 -19.84 -10.46 -8.32
N PRO A 149 -19.45 -9.34 -7.69
CA PRO A 149 -19.00 -9.35 -6.29
C PRO A 149 -19.98 -10.01 -5.32
N TYR A 150 -21.27 -9.85 -5.52
CA TYR A 150 -22.28 -10.44 -4.62
C TYR A 150 -22.35 -11.96 -4.70
N GLU A 151 -21.84 -12.58 -5.75
CA GLU A 151 -21.79 -14.04 -5.92
C GLU A 151 -20.58 -14.68 -5.22
N LEU A 152 -19.62 -13.86 -4.71
CA LEU A 152 -18.39 -14.32 -4.09
C LEU A 152 -18.50 -14.36 -2.57
N SER A 153 -17.77 -15.30 -1.95
CA SER A 153 -17.54 -15.30 -0.51
C SER A 153 -16.71 -14.08 -0.06
N GLY A 154 -16.72 -13.76 1.24
CA GLY A 154 -15.93 -12.64 1.79
C GLY A 154 -14.44 -12.76 1.48
N GLY A 155 -13.86 -13.95 1.65
CA GLY A 155 -12.45 -14.21 1.33
C GLY A 155 -12.13 -14.08 -0.17
N MET A 156 -13.05 -14.47 -1.06
CA MET A 156 -12.90 -14.29 -2.50
C MET A 156 -12.95 -12.80 -2.86
N LYS A 157 -13.85 -12.02 -2.26
CA LYS A 157 -13.92 -10.56 -2.45
C LYS A 157 -12.61 -9.89 -2.03
N GLN A 158 -12.02 -10.32 -0.92
CA GLN A 158 -10.75 -9.77 -0.44
C GLN A 158 -9.61 -10.09 -1.42
N ARG A 159 -9.52 -11.32 -1.93
CA ARG A 159 -8.54 -11.72 -2.95
C ARG A 159 -8.74 -10.95 -4.26
N ALA A 160 -9.99 -10.72 -4.69
CA ALA A 160 -10.27 -9.89 -5.86
C ALA A 160 -9.84 -8.43 -5.65
N SER A 161 -10.04 -7.88 -4.44
CA SER A 161 -9.56 -6.53 -4.09
C SER A 161 -8.03 -6.45 -4.12
N LEU A 162 -7.34 -7.50 -3.67
CA LEU A 162 -5.88 -7.59 -3.76
C LEU A 162 -5.41 -7.63 -5.22
N ALA A 163 -6.02 -8.47 -6.08
CA ALA A 163 -5.70 -8.54 -7.50
C ALA A 163 -5.90 -7.17 -8.19
N ARG A 164 -6.98 -6.44 -7.85
CA ARG A 164 -7.26 -5.10 -8.36
C ARG A 164 -6.18 -4.07 -8.02
N VAL A 165 -5.52 -4.23 -6.88
CA VAL A 165 -4.38 -3.39 -6.50
C VAL A 165 -3.12 -3.84 -7.21
N LEU A 166 -2.79 -5.14 -7.15
CA LEU A 166 -1.55 -5.70 -7.69
C LEU A 166 -1.40 -5.53 -9.22
N VAL A 167 -2.51 -5.56 -9.98
CA VAL A 167 -2.49 -5.38 -11.44
C VAL A 167 -1.93 -4.02 -11.87
N ASN A 168 -1.95 -3.03 -10.98
CA ASN A 168 -1.36 -1.72 -11.21
C ASN A 168 0.15 -1.67 -10.97
N GLN A 169 0.75 -2.77 -10.51
CA GLN A 169 2.18 -2.89 -10.20
C GLN A 169 2.70 -1.76 -9.30
N PRO A 170 2.04 -1.52 -8.15
CA PRO A 170 2.41 -0.43 -7.27
C PRO A 170 3.79 -0.65 -6.67
N LYS A 171 4.50 0.44 -6.36
CA LYS A 171 5.79 0.40 -5.66
C LYS A 171 5.63 0.05 -4.18
N MET A 172 4.43 0.25 -3.62
CA MET A 172 4.06 -0.01 -2.24
C MET A 172 2.60 -0.47 -2.15
N ILE A 173 2.30 -1.39 -1.23
CA ILE A 173 0.94 -1.85 -0.89
C ILE A 173 0.75 -1.73 0.61
#